data_77e987fe5ee2b6828afaff25ef1988ae
#
_entry.id   77e987fe5ee2b6828afaff25ef1988ae
#
_cell.length_a   1.000
_cell.length_b   1.000
_cell.length_c   1.000
_cell.angle_alpha   90.00
_cell.angle_beta   90.00
_cell.angle_gamma   90.00
#
_symmetry.space_group_name_H-M   'P 1'
#
loop_
_entity.id
_entity.type
_entity.pdbx_description
1 polymer ?
#
loop_
_entity_poly.entity_id
_entity_poly.type
_entity_poly.pdbx_seq_one_letter_code
_entity_poly.pdbx_strand_id
1 'polypeptide(L)'
;MNPAFAWDELALLWNANNFGAVHDWLGERWNTLIQTRSKGQEDPDAQFLQGLAFAALSFHFTQNHNQDGAALLAEDALAMLPRFLPVYCGLEIAPVLETLNTLLPQLVWLEHDADCPMQPFVFNKLVYQVMN
;
A
#
# COMPACT_ATOMS: atom_id res chain seq x y z
N MET A 1 -1.74 -9.03 -20.58
CA MET A 1 -0.81 -9.23 -19.46
C MET A 1 0.11 -8.02 -19.34
N ASN A 2 0.30 -7.51 -18.14
CA ASN A 2 1.17 -6.37 -17.93
C ASN A 2 2.46 -6.84 -17.24
N PRO A 3 3.57 -6.99 -17.99
CA PRO A 3 4.82 -7.50 -17.43
C PRO A 3 5.50 -6.55 -16.45
N ALA A 4 4.98 -5.31 -16.31
CA ALA A 4 5.55 -4.35 -15.38
C ALA A 4 5.29 -4.69 -13.91
N PHE A 5 4.34 -5.59 -13.64
CA PHE A 5 3.95 -5.92 -12.27
C PHE A 5 4.50 -7.30 -11.87
N ALA A 6 5.74 -7.30 -11.44
CA ALA A 6 6.38 -8.49 -10.89
C ALA A 6 5.96 -8.64 -9.41
N TRP A 7 4.72 -9.09 -9.19
CA TRP A 7 4.17 -9.19 -7.83
C TRP A 7 4.95 -10.13 -6.93
N ASP A 8 5.61 -11.14 -7.49
CA ASP A 8 6.47 -12.06 -6.73
C ASP A 8 7.63 -11.32 -6.07
N GLU A 9 8.25 -10.37 -6.77
CA GLU A 9 9.30 -9.53 -6.20
C GLU A 9 8.74 -8.63 -5.09
N LEU A 10 7.60 -7.98 -5.36
CA LEU A 10 6.96 -7.11 -4.39
C LEU A 10 6.55 -7.89 -3.14
N ALA A 11 6.02 -9.10 -3.32
CA ALA A 11 5.57 -9.93 -2.21
C ALA A 11 6.71 -10.31 -1.27
N LEU A 12 7.92 -10.51 -1.78
CA LEU A 12 9.07 -10.79 -0.92
C LEU A 12 9.35 -9.65 0.05
N LEU A 13 9.26 -8.42 -0.44
CA LEU A 13 9.46 -7.23 0.39
C LEU A 13 8.27 -6.98 1.32
N TRP A 14 7.07 -7.08 0.77
CA TRP A 14 5.83 -6.81 1.52
C TRP A 14 5.65 -7.81 2.66
N ASN A 15 5.81 -9.10 2.36
CA ASN A 15 5.59 -10.16 3.33
C ASN A 15 6.70 -10.24 4.38
N ALA A 16 7.84 -9.62 4.11
CA ALA A 16 8.91 -9.41 5.10
C ALA A 16 8.70 -8.14 5.92
N ASN A 17 7.61 -7.42 5.70
CA ASN A 17 7.28 -6.14 6.35
C ASN A 17 8.32 -5.06 6.07
N ASN A 18 9.02 -5.14 4.94
CA ASN A 18 10.01 -4.15 4.52
C ASN A 18 9.34 -3.07 3.67
N PHE A 19 8.47 -2.29 4.30
CA PHE A 19 7.60 -1.36 3.59
C PHE A 19 8.33 -0.14 3.02
N GLY A 20 9.46 0.24 3.59
CA GLY A 20 10.30 1.27 2.98
C GLY A 20 10.80 0.85 1.60
N ALA A 21 11.29 -0.39 1.49
CA ALA A 21 11.72 -0.95 0.20
C ALA A 21 10.54 -1.16 -0.75
N VAL A 22 9.36 -1.54 -0.22
CA VAL A 22 8.13 -1.64 -1.02
C VAL A 22 7.79 -0.29 -1.64
N HIS A 23 7.83 0.77 -0.85
CA HIS A 23 7.56 2.12 -1.35
C HIS A 23 8.51 2.50 -2.47
N ASP A 24 9.80 2.24 -2.30
CA ASP A 24 10.82 2.55 -3.32
C ASP A 24 10.58 1.75 -4.60
N TRP A 25 10.27 0.46 -4.47
CA TRP A 25 9.98 -0.42 -5.60
C TRP A 25 8.77 0.08 -6.40
N LEU A 26 7.71 0.44 -5.70
CA LEU A 26 6.50 0.97 -6.34
C LEU A 26 6.75 2.34 -6.97
N GLY A 27 7.52 3.19 -6.30
CA GLY A 27 7.84 4.53 -6.78
C GLY A 27 8.62 4.52 -8.09
N GLU A 28 9.58 3.61 -8.24
CA GLU A 28 10.34 3.46 -9.48
C GLU A 28 9.44 3.07 -10.65
N ARG A 29 8.53 2.12 -10.43
CA ARG A 29 7.61 1.67 -11.48
C ARG A 29 6.56 2.71 -11.81
N TRP A 30 6.05 3.40 -10.79
CA TRP A 30 5.12 4.52 -10.99
C TRP A 30 5.76 5.60 -11.87
N ASN A 31 7.00 5.97 -11.55
CA ASN A 31 7.73 6.99 -12.30
C ASN A 31 7.89 6.59 -13.76
N THR A 32 8.23 5.32 -14.03
CA THR A 32 8.34 4.81 -15.40
C THR A 32 6.99 4.93 -16.14
N LEU A 33 5.90 4.56 -15.48
CA LEU A 33 4.58 4.60 -16.11
C LEU A 33 4.15 6.03 -16.43
N ILE A 34 4.36 6.99 -15.53
CA ILE A 34 3.93 8.37 -15.80
C ILE A 34 4.74 9.02 -16.91
N GLN A 35 5.97 8.56 -17.15
CA GLN A 35 6.83 9.07 -18.22
C GLN A 35 6.54 8.42 -19.57
N THR A 36 6.05 7.18 -19.57
CA THR A 36 5.87 6.39 -20.80
C THR A 36 4.43 6.26 -21.26
N ARG A 37 3.46 6.49 -20.37
CA ARG A 37 2.04 6.38 -20.70
C ARG A 37 1.47 7.74 -21.09
N SER A 38 0.57 7.75 -22.09
CA SER A 38 0.02 9.00 -22.64
C SER A 38 -0.77 9.82 -21.61
N LYS A 39 -1.39 9.17 -20.65
CA LYS A 39 -2.16 9.84 -19.59
C LYS A 39 -1.32 10.22 -18.37
N GLY A 40 -0.04 9.82 -18.33
CA GLY A 40 0.85 10.16 -17.23
C GLY A 40 0.29 9.74 -15.88
N GLN A 41 0.17 10.71 -14.96
CA GLN A 41 -0.34 10.45 -13.60
C GLN A 41 -1.80 10.01 -13.56
N GLU A 42 -2.56 10.25 -14.62
CA GLU A 42 -3.96 9.82 -14.73
C GLU A 42 -4.12 8.40 -15.24
N ASP A 43 -3.02 7.75 -15.64
CA ASP A 43 -3.05 6.36 -16.09
C ASP A 43 -3.55 5.47 -14.94
N PRO A 44 -4.52 4.56 -15.18
CA PRO A 44 -5.06 3.72 -14.11
C PRO A 44 -4.01 2.85 -13.44
N ASP A 45 -3.04 2.31 -14.18
CA ASP A 45 -1.97 1.51 -13.59
C ASP A 45 -1.09 2.36 -12.67
N ALA A 46 -0.79 3.60 -13.09
CA ALA A 46 -0.02 4.53 -12.27
C ALA A 46 -0.77 4.88 -10.99
N GLN A 47 -2.07 5.13 -11.06
CA GLN A 47 -2.89 5.42 -9.88
C GLN A 47 -2.95 4.22 -8.93
N PHE A 48 -3.01 3.02 -9.49
CA PHE A 48 -2.99 1.79 -8.68
C PHE A 48 -1.68 1.67 -7.89
N LEU A 49 -0.55 1.85 -8.57
CA LEU A 49 0.76 1.80 -7.91
C LEU A 49 0.88 2.89 -6.84
N GLN A 50 0.34 4.09 -7.12
CA GLN A 50 0.36 5.17 -6.15
C GLN A 50 -0.46 4.82 -4.90
N GLY A 51 -1.63 4.22 -5.07
CA GLY A 51 -2.45 3.77 -3.94
C GLY A 51 -1.74 2.73 -3.09
N LEU A 52 -1.09 1.76 -3.73
CA LEU A 52 -0.29 0.77 -3.02
C LEU A 52 0.90 1.42 -2.31
N ALA A 53 1.54 2.42 -2.94
CA ALA A 53 2.66 3.13 -2.33
C ALA A 53 2.21 3.90 -1.08
N PHE A 54 1.04 4.52 -1.11
CA PHE A 54 0.48 5.18 0.06
C PHE A 54 0.24 4.19 1.20
N ALA A 55 -0.30 3.01 0.88
CA ALA A 55 -0.49 1.96 1.89
C ALA A 55 0.85 1.52 2.50
N ALA A 56 1.83 1.25 1.65
CA ALA A 56 3.16 0.81 2.10
C ALA A 56 3.82 1.88 2.97
N LEU A 57 3.72 3.14 2.58
CA LEU A 57 4.30 4.23 3.36
C LEU A 57 3.59 4.43 4.69
N SER A 58 2.26 4.25 4.72
CA SER A 58 1.50 4.23 5.97
C SER A 58 2.02 3.16 6.92
N PHE A 59 2.24 1.94 6.41
CA PHE A 59 2.76 0.84 7.21
C PHE A 59 4.18 1.12 7.70
N HIS A 60 5.01 1.70 6.83
CA HIS A 60 6.37 2.09 7.18
C HIS A 60 6.38 3.12 8.33
N PHE A 61 5.54 4.15 8.22
CA PHE A 61 5.42 5.15 9.28
C PHE A 61 4.86 4.56 10.58
N THR A 62 3.95 3.59 10.48
CA THR A 62 3.47 2.85 11.64
C THR A 62 4.62 2.14 12.36
N GLN A 63 5.50 1.48 11.61
CA GLN A 63 6.66 0.78 12.16
C GLN A 63 7.65 1.74 12.83
N ASN A 64 7.71 2.99 12.36
CA ASN A 64 8.63 4.00 12.86
C ASN A 64 7.97 4.96 13.85
N HIS A 65 6.78 4.62 14.34
CA HIS A 65 6.04 5.39 15.34
C HIS A 65 5.66 6.80 14.89
N ASN A 66 5.55 7.04 13.58
CA ASN A 66 5.01 8.28 13.03
C ASN A 66 3.52 8.10 12.76
N GLN A 67 2.72 8.27 13.80
CA GLN A 67 1.29 7.98 13.75
C GLN A 67 0.52 8.96 12.86
N ASP A 68 0.87 10.25 12.90
CA ASP A 68 0.21 11.28 12.10
C ASP A 68 0.39 11.02 10.61
N GLY A 69 1.63 10.74 10.19
CA GLY A 69 1.92 10.42 8.80
C GLY A 69 1.26 9.13 8.36
N ALA A 70 1.28 8.11 9.25
CA ALA A 70 0.66 6.83 8.96
C ALA A 70 -0.85 6.96 8.73
N ALA A 71 -1.54 7.73 9.59
CA ALA A 71 -2.99 7.93 9.48
C ALA A 71 -3.36 8.67 8.20
N LEU A 72 -2.62 9.73 7.87
CA LEU A 72 -2.88 10.51 6.66
C LEU A 72 -2.74 9.66 5.41
N LEU A 73 -1.68 8.86 5.33
CA LEU A 73 -1.43 8.01 4.17
C LEU A 73 -2.40 6.83 4.09
N ALA A 74 -2.84 6.30 5.24
CA ALA A 74 -3.88 5.27 5.26
C ALA A 74 -5.18 5.81 4.68
N GLU A 75 -5.56 7.04 5.03
CA GLU A 75 -6.75 7.69 4.46
C GLU A 75 -6.61 7.87 2.95
N ASP A 76 -5.44 8.32 2.48
CA ASP A 76 -5.19 8.48 1.04
C ASP A 76 -5.28 7.14 0.30
N ALA A 77 -4.71 6.07 0.86
CA ALA A 77 -4.78 4.74 0.25
C ALA A 77 -6.21 4.23 0.21
N LEU A 78 -6.99 4.41 1.28
CA LEU A 78 -8.39 4.01 1.34
C LEU A 78 -9.28 4.80 0.38
N ALA A 79 -8.88 6.01 0.02
CA ALA A 79 -9.58 6.80 -0.99
C ALA A 79 -9.31 6.30 -2.41
N MET A 80 -8.14 5.72 -2.67
CA MET A 80 -7.73 5.34 -4.01
C MET A 80 -7.98 3.87 -4.34
N LEU A 81 -7.65 2.95 -3.43
CA LEU A 81 -7.60 1.52 -3.71
C LEU A 81 -8.96 0.85 -3.94
N PRO A 82 -10.07 1.26 -3.29
CA PRO A 82 -11.35 0.56 -3.48
C PRO A 82 -11.84 0.50 -4.92
N ARG A 83 -11.47 1.47 -5.75
CA ARG A 83 -11.88 1.47 -7.17
C ARG A 83 -11.29 0.30 -7.96
N PHE A 84 -10.27 -0.36 -7.42
CA PHE A 84 -9.58 -1.48 -8.09
C PHE A 84 -10.05 -2.85 -7.61
N LEU A 85 -11.02 -2.89 -6.68
CA LEU A 85 -11.59 -4.14 -6.18
C LEU A 85 -12.29 -4.89 -7.31
N PRO A 86 -12.35 -6.24 -7.25
CA PRO A 86 -11.72 -7.09 -6.24
C PRO A 86 -10.27 -7.46 -6.55
N VAL A 87 -9.89 -7.48 -7.82
CA VAL A 87 -8.55 -7.88 -8.28
C VAL A 87 -8.13 -6.94 -9.39
N TYR A 88 -6.89 -6.45 -9.34
CA TYR A 88 -6.35 -5.60 -10.38
C TYR A 88 -4.97 -6.12 -10.78
N CYS A 89 -4.80 -6.39 -12.07
CA CYS A 89 -3.55 -6.95 -12.62
C CYS A 89 -3.08 -8.20 -11.87
N GLY A 90 -4.03 -9.01 -11.38
CA GLY A 90 -3.72 -10.24 -10.66
C GLY A 90 -3.48 -10.09 -9.17
N LEU A 91 -3.51 -8.85 -8.63
CA LEU A 91 -3.35 -8.61 -7.20
C LEU A 91 -4.72 -8.43 -6.54
N GLU A 92 -4.98 -9.19 -5.47
CA GLU A 92 -6.20 -9.02 -4.67
C GLU A 92 -6.06 -7.79 -3.78
N ILE A 93 -7.09 -6.94 -3.80
CA ILE A 93 -7.05 -5.65 -3.11
C ILE A 93 -7.58 -5.77 -1.67
N ALA A 94 -8.50 -6.69 -1.42
CA ALA A 94 -9.16 -6.82 -0.12
C ALA A 94 -8.19 -6.98 1.06
N PRO A 95 -7.13 -7.82 0.98
CA PRO A 95 -6.20 -7.95 2.11
C PRO A 95 -5.50 -6.65 2.49
N VAL A 96 -5.17 -5.80 1.50
CA VAL A 96 -4.56 -4.50 1.76
C VAL A 96 -5.57 -3.58 2.45
N LEU A 97 -6.81 -3.55 1.95
CA LEU A 97 -7.86 -2.72 2.54
C LEU A 97 -8.20 -3.17 3.97
N GLU A 98 -8.22 -4.47 4.24
CA GLU A 98 -8.47 -5.00 5.58
C GLU A 98 -7.41 -4.52 6.56
N THR A 99 -6.14 -4.56 6.15
CA THR A 99 -5.05 -4.06 6.98
C THR A 99 -5.24 -2.57 7.27
N LEU A 100 -5.54 -1.76 6.25
CA LEU A 100 -5.74 -0.32 6.40
C LEU A 100 -6.94 -0.01 7.29
N ASN A 101 -8.06 -0.72 7.10
CA ASN A 101 -9.27 -0.51 7.88
C ASN A 101 -9.13 -0.92 9.34
N THR A 102 -8.25 -1.88 9.64
CA THR A 102 -7.94 -2.29 11.00
C THR A 102 -6.97 -1.31 11.65
N LEU A 103 -6.00 -0.83 10.88
CA LEU A 103 -4.94 0.04 11.38
C LEU A 103 -5.42 1.46 11.67
N LEU A 104 -6.19 2.05 10.76
CA LEU A 104 -6.55 3.47 10.84
C LEU A 104 -7.25 3.84 12.15
N PRO A 105 -8.25 3.08 12.65
CA PRO A 105 -8.86 3.42 13.94
C PRO A 105 -7.88 3.40 15.10
N GLN A 106 -6.89 2.51 15.09
CA GLN A 106 -5.86 2.46 16.13
C GLN A 106 -4.96 3.68 16.09
N LEU A 107 -4.61 4.16 14.90
CA LEU A 107 -3.80 5.36 14.73
C LEU A 107 -4.52 6.60 15.25
N VAL A 108 -5.80 6.74 14.91
CA VAL A 108 -6.63 7.87 15.37
C VAL A 108 -6.82 7.82 16.88
N TRP A 109 -7.04 6.63 17.44
CA TRP A 109 -7.18 6.43 18.87
C TRP A 109 -5.93 6.91 19.62
N LEU A 110 -4.74 6.58 19.10
CA LEU A 110 -3.47 6.94 19.74
C LEU A 110 -3.20 8.45 19.73
N GLU A 111 -3.77 9.19 18.78
CA GLU A 111 -3.68 10.65 18.79
C GLU A 111 -4.40 11.26 19.99
N HIS A 112 -5.43 10.59 20.50
CA HIS A 112 -6.23 11.07 21.62
C HIS A 112 -5.80 10.51 22.98
N ASP A 113 -5.00 9.45 22.99
CA ASP A 113 -4.52 8.80 24.22
C ASP A 113 -3.06 8.39 24.07
N ALA A 114 -2.19 9.35 24.35
CA ALA A 114 -0.73 9.16 24.22
C ALA A 114 -0.17 8.12 25.19
N ASP A 115 -0.90 7.77 26.24
CA ASP A 115 -0.47 6.79 27.23
C ASP A 115 -0.84 5.35 26.87
N CYS A 116 -1.63 5.17 25.79
CA CYS A 116 -2.05 3.84 25.37
C CYS A 116 -1.03 3.26 24.38
N PRO A 117 -0.28 2.21 24.74
CA PRO A 117 0.67 1.62 23.80
C PRO A 117 -0.06 0.99 22.63
N MET A 118 0.48 1.17 21.43
CA MET A 118 -0.07 0.55 20.24
C MET A 118 0.03 -0.98 20.37
N GLN A 119 -1.09 -1.66 20.14
CA GLN A 119 -1.10 -3.12 20.12
C GLN A 119 -0.23 -3.64 18.99
N PRO A 120 0.44 -4.80 19.17
CA PRO A 120 1.17 -5.40 18.06
C PRO A 120 0.26 -5.56 16.84
N PHE A 121 0.73 -5.11 15.70
CA PHE A 121 -0.07 -5.05 14.49
C PHE A 121 0.43 -6.04 13.45
N VAL A 122 -0.50 -6.83 12.89
CA VAL A 122 -0.18 -7.82 11.86
C VAL A 122 -0.59 -7.26 10.51
N PHE A 123 0.40 -7.13 9.60
CA PHE A 123 0.15 -6.72 8.24
C PHE A 123 -0.18 -7.95 7.40
N ASN A 124 -1.32 -7.92 6.70
CA ASN A 124 -1.70 -9.02 5.83
C ASN A 124 -0.71 -9.19 4.70
N LYS A 125 -0.47 -10.44 4.32
CA LYS A 125 0.39 -10.74 3.18
C LYS A 125 -0.31 -10.35 1.88
N LEU A 126 0.49 -10.05 0.86
CA LEU A 126 -0.03 -9.86 -0.49
C LEU A 126 -0.57 -11.18 -1.04
N VAL A 127 -1.73 -11.10 -1.67
CA VAL A 127 -2.34 -12.24 -2.36
C VAL A 127 -2.41 -11.88 -3.84
N TYR A 128 -1.79 -12.69 -4.68
CA TYR A 128 -1.73 -12.43 -6.11
C TYR A 128 -1.80 -13.73 -6.89
N GLN A 129 -2.25 -13.60 -8.14
CA GLN A 129 -2.35 -14.75 -9.04
C GLN A 129 -1.02 -14.96 -9.73
N VAL A 130 -0.56 -16.22 -9.74
CA VAL A 130 0.64 -16.58 -10.48
C VAL A 130 0.24 -16.73 -11.94
N MET A 131 0.84 -15.88 -12.78
CA MET A 131 0.62 -15.86 -14.22
C MET A 131 1.61 -16.82 -14.87
N ASN A 132 1.09 -17.92 -15.39
CA ASN A 132 1.89 -18.87 -16.18
C ASN A 132 1.91 -18.49 -17.65
#